data_f37c77e3672f5cf6824aedc7db7c5e8b
#
_entry.id   f37c77e3672f5cf6824aedc7db7c5e8b
#
_cell.length_a   1.000
_cell.length_b   1.000
_cell.length_c   1.000
_cell.angle_alpha   90.00
_cell.angle_beta   90.00
_cell.angle_gamma   90.00
#
_symmetry.space_group_name_H-M   'P 1'
#
loop_
_entity.id
_entity.type
_entity.pdbx_description
1 polymer ?
#
loop_
_entity_poly.entity_id
_entity_poly.type
_entity_poly.pdbx_seq_one_letter_code
_entity_poly.pdbx_strand_id
1 'polypeptide(L)'
;YEDNDKMMKMIFHHIDKSLEHDENDYEVRRISSAISLMQKKYEESEEHGKIAYSMNPNDPRVLAVYGEILVRNKKIDQGLELLHKALELDPIPAGQKTSDNRYRDLVLGYFCKKDYDVCITQAQKIKELEPRSWIFLLFSLNEKNNEINLKENEYFVNKYDNYSKLDWKETIKGFHLPDEEMNKNLENFTNQVIN
;
A
#
# COMPACT_ATOMS: atom_id res chain seq x y z
N TYR A 1 -16.06 8.89 14.92
CA TYR A 1 -16.60 8.20 13.73
C TYR A 1 -17.45 9.15 12.90
N GLU A 2 -18.41 9.92 13.48
CA GLU A 2 -19.26 10.90 12.75
C GLU A 2 -18.46 12.02 12.04
N ASP A 3 -17.34 12.46 12.62
CA ASP A 3 -16.48 13.49 12.04
C ASP A 3 -15.75 12.99 10.78
N ASN A 4 -15.32 11.72 10.75
CA ASN A 4 -14.68 11.13 9.58
C ASN A 4 -15.64 10.98 8.41
N ASP A 5 -16.87 10.53 8.65
CA ASP A 5 -17.89 10.39 7.60
C ASP A 5 -18.30 11.75 7.02
N LYS A 6 -18.40 12.77 7.85
CA LYS A 6 -18.69 14.14 7.40
C LYS A 6 -17.54 14.71 6.58
N MET A 7 -16.31 14.51 7.03
CA MET A 7 -15.11 14.92 6.30
C MET A 7 -15.01 14.23 4.94
N MET A 8 -15.24 12.91 4.88
CA MET A 8 -15.22 12.16 3.62
C MET A 8 -16.31 12.66 2.66
N LYS A 9 -17.53 12.91 3.11
CA LYS A 9 -18.58 13.48 2.27
C LYS A 9 -18.21 14.87 1.70
N MET A 10 -17.54 15.70 2.50
CA MET A 10 -17.05 16.99 2.01
C MET A 10 -15.97 16.82 0.94
N ILE A 11 -15.04 15.90 1.15
CA ILE A 11 -13.98 15.59 0.17
C ILE A 11 -14.60 15.15 -1.16
N PHE A 12 -15.54 14.21 -1.14
CA PHE A 12 -16.25 13.76 -2.35
C PHE A 12 -16.95 14.91 -3.06
N HIS A 13 -17.71 15.72 -2.33
CA HIS A 13 -18.40 16.86 -2.90
C HIS A 13 -17.46 17.84 -3.61
N HIS A 14 -16.27 18.11 -3.03
CA HIS A 14 -15.29 18.98 -3.65
C HIS A 14 -14.63 18.36 -4.88
N ILE A 15 -14.40 17.04 -4.87
CA ILE A 15 -13.85 16.31 -6.02
C ILE A 15 -14.86 16.33 -7.17
N ASP A 16 -16.12 15.98 -6.91
CA ASP A 16 -17.16 15.98 -7.93
C ASP A 16 -17.30 17.37 -8.57
N LYS A 17 -17.30 18.42 -7.77
CA LYS A 17 -17.29 19.79 -8.28
C LYS A 17 -16.06 20.14 -9.08
N SER A 18 -14.89 19.67 -8.66
CA SER A 18 -13.66 19.92 -9.40
C SER A 18 -13.65 19.20 -10.75
N LEU A 19 -14.18 17.98 -10.82
CA LEU A 19 -14.35 17.24 -12.08
C LEU A 19 -15.40 17.89 -13.00
N GLU A 20 -16.47 18.52 -12.44
CA GLU A 20 -17.46 19.28 -13.21
C GLU A 20 -16.84 20.54 -13.84
N HIS A 21 -15.84 21.15 -13.16
CA HIS A 21 -15.16 22.36 -13.67
C HIS A 21 -14.05 22.05 -14.67
N ASP A 22 -13.29 20.97 -14.43
CA ASP A 22 -12.23 20.52 -15.31
C ASP A 22 -12.08 18.99 -15.23
N GLU A 23 -12.77 18.29 -16.12
CA GLU A 23 -12.68 16.83 -16.24
C GLU A 23 -11.27 16.33 -16.66
N ASN A 24 -10.45 17.26 -17.17
CA ASN A 24 -9.11 17.01 -17.66
C ASN A 24 -8.02 17.43 -16.66
N ASP A 25 -8.35 17.73 -15.40
CA ASP A 25 -7.34 17.94 -14.37
C ASP A 25 -6.78 16.59 -13.88
N TYR A 26 -5.54 16.29 -14.26
CA TYR A 26 -4.89 15.03 -13.88
C TYR A 26 -4.72 14.87 -12.36
N GLU A 27 -4.55 15.96 -11.63
CA GLU A 27 -4.41 15.94 -10.17
C GLU A 27 -5.74 15.54 -9.50
N VAL A 28 -6.85 16.08 -9.99
CA VAL A 28 -8.19 15.69 -9.54
C VAL A 28 -8.43 14.22 -9.85
N ARG A 29 -8.07 13.74 -11.05
CA ARG A 29 -8.16 12.33 -11.43
C ARG A 29 -7.29 11.44 -10.53
N ARG A 30 -6.06 11.86 -10.21
CA ARG A 30 -5.17 11.14 -9.28
C ARG A 30 -5.78 11.02 -7.89
N ILE A 31 -6.34 12.12 -7.36
CA ILE A 31 -6.98 12.13 -6.05
C ILE A 31 -8.24 11.26 -6.04
N SER A 32 -9.09 11.38 -7.07
CA SER A 32 -10.29 10.54 -7.24
C SER A 32 -9.92 9.06 -7.25
N SER A 33 -8.86 8.70 -7.95
CA SER A 33 -8.32 7.35 -8.01
C SER A 33 -7.96 6.81 -6.62
N ALA A 34 -7.21 7.56 -5.82
CA ALA A 34 -6.84 7.17 -4.46
C ALA A 34 -8.06 7.01 -3.55
N ILE A 35 -9.05 7.89 -3.68
CA ILE A 35 -10.27 7.85 -2.86
C ILE A 35 -11.16 6.67 -3.24
N SER A 36 -11.36 6.40 -4.54
CA SER A 36 -12.10 5.24 -5.00
C SER A 36 -11.46 3.94 -4.52
N LEU A 37 -10.11 3.89 -4.45
CA LEU A 37 -9.38 2.77 -3.86
C LEU A 37 -9.73 2.57 -2.37
N MET A 38 -9.73 3.64 -1.59
CA MET A 38 -10.11 3.58 -0.16
C MET A 38 -11.56 3.10 0.04
N GLN A 39 -12.44 3.35 -0.94
CA GLN A 39 -13.82 2.88 -0.95
C GLN A 39 -13.99 1.46 -1.49
N LYS A 40 -12.90 0.79 -1.88
CA LYS A 40 -12.91 -0.54 -2.53
C LYS A 40 -13.62 -0.55 -3.90
N LYS A 41 -13.75 0.61 -4.53
CA LYS A 41 -14.26 0.77 -5.89
C LYS A 41 -13.11 0.61 -6.89
N TYR A 42 -12.64 -0.63 -7.04
CA TYR A 42 -11.39 -0.92 -7.74
C TYR A 42 -11.41 -0.54 -9.23
N GLU A 43 -12.53 -0.77 -9.92
CA GLU A 43 -12.67 -0.44 -11.35
C GLU A 43 -12.64 1.08 -11.56
N GLU A 44 -13.41 1.83 -10.78
CA GLU A 44 -13.44 3.30 -10.82
C GLU A 44 -12.08 3.90 -10.47
N SER A 45 -11.42 3.33 -9.45
CA SER A 45 -10.06 3.72 -9.05
C SER A 45 -9.06 3.53 -10.18
N GLU A 46 -9.12 2.41 -10.89
CA GLU A 46 -8.23 2.14 -12.03
C GLU A 46 -8.53 3.06 -13.21
N GLU A 47 -9.79 3.34 -13.50
CA GLU A 47 -10.18 4.25 -14.58
C GLU A 47 -9.62 5.65 -14.35
N HIS A 48 -9.84 6.23 -13.17
CA HIS A 48 -9.27 7.52 -12.81
C HIS A 48 -7.74 7.52 -12.84
N GLY A 49 -7.10 6.48 -12.31
CA GLY A 49 -5.64 6.33 -12.32
C GLY A 49 -5.06 6.27 -13.73
N LYS A 50 -5.72 5.53 -14.62
CA LYS A 50 -5.35 5.43 -16.04
C LYS A 50 -5.46 6.78 -16.76
N ILE A 51 -6.52 7.54 -16.50
CA ILE A 51 -6.69 8.89 -17.07
C ILE A 51 -5.57 9.80 -16.57
N ALA A 52 -5.34 9.87 -15.25
CA ALA A 52 -4.27 10.68 -14.68
C ALA A 52 -2.90 10.31 -15.28
N TYR A 53 -2.59 9.02 -15.41
CA TYR A 53 -1.36 8.53 -16.01
C TYR A 53 -1.23 8.91 -17.50
N SER A 54 -2.32 8.82 -18.28
CA SER A 54 -2.28 9.22 -19.69
C SER A 54 -1.99 10.70 -19.89
N MET A 55 -2.41 11.53 -18.96
CA MET A 55 -2.21 12.98 -18.98
C MET A 55 -0.84 13.41 -18.48
N ASN A 56 -0.31 12.73 -17.45
CA ASN A 56 1.00 13.04 -16.89
C ASN A 56 1.79 11.76 -16.49
N PRO A 57 2.36 11.06 -17.50
CA PRO A 57 3.01 9.76 -17.30
C PRO A 57 4.36 9.81 -16.58
N ASN A 58 4.86 11.01 -16.25
CA ASN A 58 6.13 11.19 -15.56
C ASN A 58 5.97 11.89 -14.20
N ASP A 59 4.75 12.16 -13.73
CA ASP A 59 4.53 12.63 -12.37
C ASP A 59 4.69 11.46 -11.38
N PRO A 60 5.69 11.49 -10.48
CA PRO A 60 5.95 10.40 -9.55
C PRO A 60 4.78 10.12 -8.58
N ARG A 61 3.91 11.10 -8.35
CA ARG A 61 2.71 10.94 -7.51
C ARG A 61 1.64 10.15 -8.26
N VAL A 62 1.47 10.42 -9.55
CA VAL A 62 0.56 9.65 -10.44
C VAL A 62 1.06 8.23 -10.57
N LEU A 63 2.36 8.05 -10.83
CA LEU A 63 2.99 6.73 -10.95
C LEU A 63 2.80 5.89 -9.68
N ALA A 64 3.00 6.47 -8.50
CA ALA A 64 2.85 5.77 -7.23
C ALA A 64 1.40 5.33 -7.00
N VAL A 65 0.44 6.24 -7.12
CA VAL A 65 -0.98 5.94 -6.89
C VAL A 65 -1.48 4.91 -7.91
N TYR A 66 -1.20 5.12 -9.19
CA TYR A 66 -1.66 4.18 -10.23
C TYR A 66 -0.96 2.83 -10.14
N GLY A 67 0.34 2.82 -9.82
CA GLY A 67 1.09 1.58 -9.58
C GLY A 67 0.51 0.76 -8.43
N GLU A 68 0.19 1.39 -7.30
CA GLU A 68 -0.45 0.73 -6.15
C GLU A 68 -1.82 0.14 -6.54
N ILE A 69 -2.62 0.87 -7.31
CA ILE A 69 -3.93 0.40 -7.77
C ILE A 69 -3.79 -0.82 -8.67
N LEU A 70 -2.83 -0.80 -9.61
CA LEU A 70 -2.57 -1.94 -10.48
C LEU A 70 -2.16 -3.19 -9.69
N VAL A 71 -1.31 -3.05 -8.66
CA VAL A 71 -0.97 -4.16 -7.76
C VAL A 71 -2.24 -4.75 -7.13
N ARG A 72 -3.12 -3.90 -6.58
CA ARG A 72 -4.37 -4.32 -5.92
C ARG A 72 -5.38 -4.93 -6.90
N ASN A 73 -5.34 -4.52 -8.17
CA ASN A 73 -6.15 -5.07 -9.25
C ASN A 73 -5.50 -6.29 -9.94
N LYS A 74 -4.53 -6.96 -9.28
CA LYS A 74 -3.83 -8.16 -9.77
C LYS A 74 -2.95 -7.95 -11.02
N LYS A 75 -2.71 -6.70 -11.42
CA LYS A 75 -1.77 -6.32 -12.49
C LYS A 75 -0.39 -6.01 -11.88
N ILE A 76 0.14 -6.97 -11.12
CA ILE A 76 1.24 -6.75 -10.18
C ILE A 76 2.51 -6.28 -10.87
N ASP A 77 2.91 -6.92 -11.98
CA ASP A 77 4.15 -6.56 -12.68
C ASP A 77 4.08 -5.14 -13.26
N GLN A 78 2.94 -4.76 -13.83
CA GLN A 78 2.72 -3.40 -14.34
C GLN A 78 2.74 -2.38 -13.20
N GLY A 79 2.11 -2.71 -12.08
CA GLY A 79 2.15 -1.86 -10.88
C GLY A 79 3.57 -1.65 -10.37
N LEU A 80 4.35 -2.73 -10.24
CA LEU A 80 5.74 -2.67 -9.79
C LEU A 80 6.63 -1.82 -10.71
N GLU A 81 6.44 -1.89 -12.03
CA GLU A 81 7.16 -1.04 -12.99
C GLU A 81 6.93 0.44 -12.70
N LEU A 82 5.67 0.85 -12.48
CA LEU A 82 5.33 2.23 -12.16
C LEU A 82 5.86 2.67 -10.79
N LEU A 83 5.79 1.78 -9.79
CA LEU A 83 6.30 2.05 -8.45
C LEU A 83 7.82 2.25 -8.45
N HIS A 84 8.57 1.44 -9.20
CA HIS A 84 10.01 1.64 -9.38
C HIS A 84 10.32 2.96 -10.06
N LYS A 85 9.59 3.30 -11.12
CA LYS A 85 9.75 4.59 -11.80
C LYS A 85 9.44 5.77 -10.87
N ALA A 86 8.42 5.65 -10.01
CA ALA A 86 8.10 6.66 -9.01
C ALA A 86 9.23 6.85 -7.99
N LEU A 87 9.85 5.76 -7.53
CA LEU A 87 11.01 5.81 -6.62
C LEU A 87 12.23 6.45 -7.31
N GLU A 88 12.48 6.15 -8.59
CA GLU A 88 13.59 6.70 -9.35
C GLU A 88 13.44 8.21 -9.53
N LEU A 89 12.25 8.68 -9.92
CA LEU A 89 12.00 10.10 -10.22
C LEU A 89 11.88 10.98 -8.97
N ASP A 90 11.34 10.43 -7.88
CA ASP A 90 11.12 11.18 -6.64
C ASP A 90 11.27 10.23 -5.43
N PRO A 91 12.51 9.94 -5.03
CA PRO A 91 12.77 8.99 -3.93
C PRO A 91 12.24 9.47 -2.58
N ILE A 92 12.17 10.79 -2.35
CA ILE A 92 11.67 11.37 -1.10
C ILE A 92 10.52 12.32 -1.44
N PRO A 93 9.27 11.85 -1.41
CA PRO A 93 8.11 12.66 -1.78
C PRO A 93 8.00 13.94 -0.97
N ALA A 94 7.41 14.97 -1.55
CA ALA A 94 7.20 16.27 -0.89
C ALA A 94 6.50 16.08 0.47
N GLY A 95 7.04 16.73 1.51
CA GLY A 95 6.55 16.62 2.88
C GLY A 95 7.07 15.38 3.65
N GLN A 96 7.81 14.49 3.01
CA GLN A 96 8.44 13.34 3.66
C GLN A 96 9.89 13.62 4.02
N LYS A 97 10.42 12.92 5.03
CA LYS A 97 11.83 13.00 5.46
C LYS A 97 12.67 11.82 4.96
N THR A 98 12.00 10.77 4.49
CA THR A 98 12.64 9.51 4.07
C THR A 98 11.95 8.95 2.83
N SER A 99 12.56 7.93 2.24
CA SER A 99 11.99 7.18 1.12
C SER A 99 10.96 6.10 1.57
N ASP A 100 10.59 6.06 2.83
CA ASP A 100 9.80 4.97 3.42
C ASP A 100 8.51 4.71 2.64
N ASN A 101 7.78 5.77 2.23
CA ASN A 101 6.52 5.58 1.48
C ASN A 101 6.75 4.83 0.17
N ARG A 102 7.80 5.15 -0.58
CA ARG A 102 8.14 4.46 -1.83
C ARG A 102 8.48 2.98 -1.59
N TYR A 103 9.23 2.69 -0.53
CA TYR A 103 9.55 1.30 -0.17
C TYR A 103 8.33 0.53 0.36
N ARG A 104 7.40 1.18 1.08
CA ARG A 104 6.13 0.57 1.50
C ARG A 104 5.28 0.10 0.32
N ASP A 105 5.24 0.90 -0.75
CA ASP A 105 4.51 0.55 -1.97
C ASP A 105 5.18 -0.64 -2.69
N LEU A 106 6.51 -0.66 -2.77
CA LEU A 106 7.25 -1.79 -3.32
C LEU A 106 7.09 -3.06 -2.47
N VAL A 107 7.12 -2.95 -1.15
CA VAL A 107 6.87 -4.08 -0.22
C VAL A 107 5.50 -4.69 -0.48
N LEU A 108 4.46 -3.86 -0.64
CA LEU A 108 3.13 -4.34 -1.02
C LEU A 108 3.16 -5.11 -2.35
N GLY A 109 3.79 -4.52 -3.37
CA GLY A 109 3.87 -5.13 -4.70
C GLY A 109 4.58 -6.49 -4.69
N TYR A 110 5.75 -6.57 -4.06
CA TYR A 110 6.52 -7.83 -3.99
C TYR A 110 5.88 -8.87 -3.06
N PHE A 111 5.22 -8.44 -1.98
CA PHE A 111 4.41 -9.33 -1.16
C PHE A 111 3.26 -9.95 -1.98
N CYS A 112 2.51 -9.15 -2.73
CA CYS A 112 1.44 -9.63 -3.60
C CYS A 112 1.96 -10.53 -4.73
N LYS A 113 3.19 -10.29 -5.22
CA LYS A 113 3.88 -11.14 -6.19
C LYS A 113 4.36 -12.47 -5.60
N LYS A 114 4.39 -12.60 -4.27
CA LYS A 114 5.00 -13.71 -3.52
C LYS A 114 6.52 -13.82 -3.75
N ASP A 115 7.15 -12.71 -4.14
CA ASP A 115 8.61 -12.60 -4.24
C ASP A 115 9.16 -12.16 -2.87
N TYR A 116 9.22 -13.12 -1.96
CA TYR A 116 9.56 -12.85 -0.56
C TYR A 116 10.99 -12.39 -0.35
N ASP A 117 11.94 -12.80 -1.19
CA ASP A 117 13.33 -12.33 -1.10
C ASP A 117 13.42 -10.82 -1.36
N VAL A 118 12.77 -10.36 -2.43
CA VAL A 118 12.77 -8.94 -2.76
C VAL A 118 11.88 -8.16 -1.78
N CYS A 119 10.76 -8.73 -1.33
CA CYS A 119 9.92 -8.12 -0.30
C CYS A 119 10.73 -7.81 0.98
N ILE A 120 11.50 -8.78 1.49
CA ILE A 120 12.40 -8.62 2.64
C ILE A 120 13.41 -7.49 2.36
N THR A 121 14.07 -7.54 1.20
CA THR A 121 15.08 -6.54 0.83
C THR A 121 14.52 -5.12 0.77
N GLN A 122 13.28 -4.93 0.27
CA GLN A 122 12.66 -3.61 0.24
C GLN A 122 12.21 -3.17 1.65
N ALA A 123 11.64 -4.08 2.44
CA ALA A 123 11.21 -3.79 3.81
C ALA A 123 12.36 -3.33 4.72
N GLN A 124 13.55 -3.92 4.56
CA GLN A 124 14.77 -3.55 5.29
C GLN A 124 15.27 -2.12 5.00
N LYS A 125 14.83 -1.50 3.92
CA LYS A 125 15.16 -0.09 3.60
C LYS A 125 14.24 0.91 4.29
N ILE A 126 13.13 0.46 4.86
CA ILE A 126 12.19 1.31 5.58
C ILE A 126 12.75 1.62 6.97
N LYS A 127 12.90 2.91 7.28
CA LYS A 127 13.39 3.35 8.60
C LYS A 127 12.33 3.15 9.68
N GLU A 128 11.08 3.51 9.35
CA GLU A 128 9.94 3.37 10.26
C GLU A 128 8.94 2.38 9.66
N LEU A 129 9.11 1.09 10.03
CA LEU A 129 8.17 0.03 9.66
C LEU A 129 6.81 0.30 10.32
N GLU A 130 5.79 0.50 9.50
CA GLU A 130 4.38 0.55 9.92
C GLU A 130 3.77 -0.89 9.95
N PRO A 131 2.60 -1.11 10.57
CA PRO A 131 2.06 -2.44 10.79
C PRO A 131 2.00 -3.32 9.54
N ARG A 132 1.63 -2.77 8.37
CA ARG A 132 1.53 -3.51 7.10
C ARG A 132 2.89 -4.02 6.64
N SER A 133 3.88 -3.13 6.53
CA SER A 133 5.23 -3.53 6.09
C SER A 133 5.91 -4.43 7.11
N TRP A 134 5.65 -4.22 8.39
CA TRP A 134 6.19 -5.07 9.45
C TRP A 134 5.68 -6.51 9.32
N ILE A 135 4.37 -6.71 9.20
CA ILE A 135 3.81 -8.06 9.09
C ILE A 135 4.18 -8.76 7.78
N PHE A 136 4.28 -8.00 6.67
CA PHE A 136 4.74 -8.54 5.40
C PHE A 136 6.19 -9.00 5.47
N LEU A 137 7.06 -8.24 6.14
CA LEU A 137 8.45 -8.65 6.39
C LEU A 137 8.52 -9.94 7.19
N LEU A 138 7.81 -10.02 8.33
CA LEU A 138 7.83 -11.21 9.19
C LEU A 138 7.25 -12.44 8.47
N PHE A 139 6.14 -12.28 7.76
CA PHE A 139 5.56 -13.34 6.95
C PHE A 139 6.54 -13.83 5.88
N SER A 140 7.18 -12.90 5.18
CA SER A 140 8.16 -13.24 4.14
C SER A 140 9.39 -13.96 4.70
N LEU A 141 9.88 -13.56 5.87
CA LEU A 141 10.96 -14.25 6.57
C LEU A 141 10.56 -15.67 6.94
N ASN A 142 9.34 -15.89 7.43
CA ASN A 142 8.81 -17.21 7.77
C ASN A 142 8.67 -18.10 6.54
N GLU A 143 8.14 -17.58 5.44
CA GLU A 143 7.99 -18.35 4.18
C GLU A 143 9.35 -18.78 3.58
N LYS A 144 10.39 -17.96 3.78
CA LYS A 144 11.75 -18.28 3.30
C LYS A 144 12.50 -19.24 4.20
N ASN A 145 12.25 -19.21 5.49
CA ASN A 145 12.92 -20.06 6.47
C ASN A 145 11.96 -20.44 7.61
N ASN A 146 11.28 -21.55 7.45
CA ASN A 146 10.33 -22.08 8.45
C ASN A 146 10.96 -22.42 9.81
N GLU A 147 12.30 -22.48 9.89
CA GLU A 147 13.05 -22.73 11.14
C GLU A 147 13.41 -21.44 11.86
N ILE A 148 13.13 -20.27 11.28
CA ILE A 148 13.46 -18.99 11.91
C ILE A 148 12.65 -18.82 13.21
N ASN A 149 13.35 -18.54 14.32
CA ASN A 149 12.70 -18.11 15.54
C ASN A 149 12.33 -16.63 15.44
N LEU A 150 11.15 -16.33 14.90
CA LEU A 150 10.70 -14.96 14.71
C LEU A 150 10.67 -14.15 16.02
N LYS A 151 10.40 -14.80 17.16
CA LYS A 151 10.34 -14.12 18.48
C LYS A 151 11.70 -13.60 18.93
N GLU A 152 12.78 -14.11 18.39
CA GLU A 152 14.17 -13.63 18.62
C GLU A 152 14.65 -12.70 17.49
N ASN A 153 13.88 -12.54 16.44
CA ASN A 153 14.24 -11.68 15.30
C ASN A 153 14.14 -10.20 15.71
N GLU A 154 15.14 -9.40 15.35
CA GLU A 154 15.20 -7.97 15.70
C GLU A 154 13.99 -7.16 15.21
N TYR A 155 13.48 -7.44 14.02
CA TYR A 155 12.29 -6.75 13.47
C TYR A 155 11.03 -7.08 14.25
N PHE A 156 10.93 -8.29 14.81
CA PHE A 156 9.85 -8.68 15.68
C PHE A 156 9.95 -7.97 17.02
N VAL A 157 11.10 -8.12 17.71
CA VAL A 157 11.32 -7.59 19.08
C VAL A 157 11.12 -6.08 19.13
N ASN A 158 11.68 -5.34 18.17
CA ASN A 158 11.65 -3.86 18.18
C ASN A 158 10.24 -3.26 18.01
N LYS A 159 9.29 -4.00 17.47
CA LYS A 159 7.93 -3.48 17.19
C LYS A 159 6.82 -4.25 17.91
N TYR A 160 7.15 -5.36 18.58
CA TYR A 160 6.16 -6.23 19.22
C TYR A 160 5.25 -5.46 20.21
N ASP A 161 5.82 -4.68 21.11
CA ASP A 161 5.06 -3.94 22.11
C ASP A 161 4.08 -2.93 21.50
N ASN A 162 4.44 -2.38 20.34
CA ASN A 162 3.61 -1.41 19.62
C ASN A 162 2.46 -2.08 18.87
N TYR A 163 2.70 -3.28 18.30
CA TYR A 163 1.80 -3.90 17.34
C TYR A 163 1.10 -5.16 17.86
N SER A 164 1.55 -5.77 18.97
CA SER A 164 0.90 -6.95 19.57
C SER A 164 -0.54 -6.71 20.03
N LYS A 165 -0.89 -5.45 20.33
CA LYS A 165 -2.23 -5.05 20.79
C LYS A 165 -3.20 -4.67 19.68
N LEU A 166 -2.77 -4.72 18.41
CA LEU A 166 -3.64 -4.42 17.28
C LEU A 166 -4.67 -5.54 17.07
N ASP A 167 -5.87 -5.15 16.69
CA ASP A 167 -6.81 -6.08 16.07
C ASP A 167 -6.31 -6.41 14.67
N TRP A 168 -5.51 -7.48 14.55
CA TRP A 168 -4.90 -7.86 13.30
C TRP A 168 -5.91 -8.28 12.23
N LYS A 169 -7.04 -8.82 12.61
CA LYS A 169 -8.09 -9.18 11.67
C LYS A 169 -8.66 -7.94 10.98
N GLU A 170 -9.00 -6.92 11.74
CA GLU A 170 -9.47 -5.64 11.16
C GLU A 170 -8.34 -4.88 10.46
N THR A 171 -7.12 -4.93 11.00
CA THR A 171 -5.95 -4.30 10.40
C THR A 171 -5.64 -4.88 9.01
N ILE A 172 -5.64 -6.22 8.87
CA ILE A 172 -5.38 -6.91 7.59
C ILE A 172 -6.47 -6.61 6.56
N LYS A 173 -7.73 -6.54 6.95
CA LYS A 173 -8.82 -6.11 6.05
C LYS A 173 -8.58 -4.70 5.48
N GLY A 174 -7.96 -3.82 6.27
CA GLY A 174 -7.57 -2.47 5.84
C GLY A 174 -6.42 -2.45 4.83
N PHE A 175 -5.69 -3.55 4.63
CA PHE A 175 -4.61 -3.61 3.65
C PHE A 175 -5.09 -3.67 2.21
N HIS A 176 -6.34 -4.04 1.97
CA HIS A 176 -6.94 -4.16 0.64
C HIS A 176 -6.12 -5.04 -0.31
N LEU A 177 -5.73 -6.23 0.16
CA LEU A 177 -4.98 -7.17 -0.65
C LEU A 177 -5.84 -7.72 -1.79
N PRO A 178 -5.23 -8.04 -2.94
CA PRO A 178 -5.95 -8.44 -4.15
C PRO A 178 -6.60 -9.85 -4.05
N ASP A 179 -6.24 -10.61 -3.02
CA ASP A 179 -6.64 -11.99 -2.85
C ASP A 179 -7.08 -12.26 -1.40
N GLU A 180 -8.27 -12.84 -1.24
CA GLU A 180 -8.77 -13.25 0.07
C GLU A 180 -7.92 -14.36 0.72
N GLU A 181 -7.28 -15.21 -0.07
CA GLU A 181 -6.37 -16.22 0.43
C GLU A 181 -5.17 -15.59 1.13
N MET A 182 -4.63 -14.48 0.59
CA MET A 182 -3.55 -13.72 1.23
C MET A 182 -3.99 -13.18 2.59
N ASN A 183 -5.21 -12.64 2.69
CA ASN A 183 -5.75 -12.16 3.96
C ASN A 183 -5.82 -13.29 4.99
N LYS A 184 -6.37 -14.45 4.62
CA LYS A 184 -6.47 -15.64 5.50
C LYS A 184 -5.10 -16.14 5.95
N ASN A 185 -4.13 -16.18 5.04
CA ASN A 185 -2.77 -16.61 5.36
C ASN A 185 -2.11 -15.67 6.37
N LEU A 186 -2.28 -14.36 6.20
CA LEU A 186 -1.79 -13.37 7.16
C LEU A 186 -2.52 -13.44 8.51
N GLU A 187 -3.84 -13.63 8.52
CA GLU A 187 -4.61 -13.80 9.76
C GLU A 187 -4.14 -15.05 10.53
N ASN A 188 -3.95 -16.18 9.84
CA ASN A 188 -3.42 -17.39 10.44
C ASN A 188 -2.01 -17.17 11.00
N PHE A 189 -1.15 -16.51 10.24
CA PHE A 189 0.21 -16.21 10.65
C PHE A 189 0.24 -15.30 11.89
N THR A 190 -0.54 -14.23 11.92
CA THR A 190 -0.59 -13.32 13.08
C THR A 190 -1.10 -14.05 14.33
N ASN A 191 -2.09 -14.93 14.20
CA ASN A 191 -2.59 -15.75 15.31
C ASN A 191 -1.54 -16.73 15.88
N GLN A 192 -0.64 -17.23 15.04
CA GLN A 192 0.42 -18.16 15.46
C GLN A 192 1.62 -17.45 16.10
N VAL A 193 1.97 -16.26 15.59
CA VAL A 193 3.24 -15.59 15.90
C VAL A 193 3.07 -14.49 16.94
N ILE A 194 1.94 -13.78 16.94
CA ILE A 194 1.71 -12.62 17.79
C ILE A 194 0.87 -12.98 19.03
N ASN A 195 -0.14 -13.83 18.88
CA ASN A 195 -1.00 -14.31 19.96
C ASN A 195 -0.48 -15.65 20.52
#